data_ccac46082e38eb58841d62beb9265735
#
_entry.id   ccac46082e38eb58841d62beb9265735
#
_cell.length_a   1.000
_cell.length_b   1.000
_cell.length_c   1.000
_cell.angle_alpha   90.00
_cell.angle_beta   90.00
_cell.angle_gamma   90.00
#
_symmetry.space_group_name_H-M   'P 1'
#
loop_
_entity.id
_entity.type
_entity.pdbx_description
1 polymer ?
#
loop_
_entity_poly.entity_id
_entity_poly.type
_entity_poly.pdbx_seq_one_letter_code
_entity_poly.pdbx_strand_id
1 'polypeptide(L)'
;MKFSVVIVTRNRREDVRRSIEGYLAQTYQDKEIIVVDNASTDGTREMMNKDYPEIKYLWLPDNFDIRTINLGVEMSSGDIIWRTDSDSYPESPDTFERVAEIFSKHPDIDIIATEDIEVRKGNQPWDWYPLPIDKTNVPEKGYQANFFPGTGAAIKRKVFDIIGGFWEFGFEELDFCTRAILAGFNVRYFPNIRTLHFASPLDRNNANRWVMASKQYIRYSWRYFPFGQALWRSAQIIFFQVLLAIFTKIPPSAIFEGFFGMLSIMFYTYRNERNVVPEEKIMDITLGVSVAHNQMRFFKQVLLNKIKKILKKI
;
A
#
# COMPACT_ATOMS: atom_id res chain seq x y z
N MET A 1 23.30 4.77 -6.73
CA MET A 1 22.30 3.86 -6.10
C MET A 1 21.47 3.26 -7.21
N LYS A 2 21.42 1.96 -7.32
CA LYS A 2 20.59 1.27 -8.33
C LYS A 2 19.16 1.12 -7.85
N PHE A 3 18.18 1.41 -8.71
CA PHE A 3 16.76 1.16 -8.43
C PHE A 3 16.31 -0.18 -9.02
N SER A 4 15.55 -0.94 -8.25
CA SER A 4 14.81 -2.11 -8.74
C SER A 4 13.31 -1.84 -8.62
N VAL A 5 12.65 -1.65 -9.76
CA VAL A 5 11.20 -1.49 -9.82
C VAL A 5 10.56 -2.88 -9.77
N VAL A 6 9.80 -3.16 -8.72
CA VAL A 6 9.10 -4.44 -8.52
C VAL A 6 7.61 -4.25 -8.75
N ILE A 7 7.10 -4.83 -9.83
CA ILE A 7 5.70 -4.76 -10.27
C ILE A 7 5.07 -6.14 -10.11
N VAL A 8 3.95 -6.24 -9.40
CA VAL A 8 3.13 -7.46 -9.38
C VAL A 8 1.89 -7.25 -10.22
N THR A 9 1.59 -8.19 -11.12
CA THR A 9 0.43 -8.12 -12.00
C THR A 9 -0.39 -9.41 -11.97
N ARG A 10 -1.70 -9.29 -12.29
CA ARG A 10 -2.59 -10.41 -12.58
C ARG A 10 -3.73 -9.94 -13.45
N ASN A 11 -3.86 -10.52 -14.66
CA ASN A 11 -4.93 -10.22 -15.61
C ASN A 11 -5.12 -8.72 -15.86
N ARG A 12 -4.00 -7.99 -16.07
CA ARG A 12 -3.97 -6.52 -16.28
C ARG A 12 -2.97 -6.13 -17.36
N ARG A 13 -3.03 -6.82 -18.51
CA ARG A 13 -2.06 -6.66 -19.60
C ARG A 13 -1.83 -5.20 -20.00
N GLU A 14 -2.89 -4.44 -20.22
CA GLU A 14 -2.74 -3.04 -20.67
C GLU A 14 -2.33 -2.08 -19.54
N ASP A 15 -2.71 -2.38 -18.29
CA ASP A 15 -2.29 -1.58 -17.15
C ASP A 15 -0.79 -1.79 -16.87
N VAL A 16 -0.30 -3.05 -16.89
CA VAL A 16 1.13 -3.34 -16.67
C VAL A 16 1.99 -2.83 -17.84
N ARG A 17 1.50 -2.88 -19.08
CA ARG A 17 2.16 -2.25 -20.25
C ARG A 17 2.41 -0.76 -19.98
N ARG A 18 1.36 -0.02 -19.63
CA ARG A 18 1.44 1.42 -19.32
C ARG A 18 2.41 1.70 -18.18
N SER A 19 2.37 0.87 -17.13
CA SER A 19 3.27 0.99 -15.99
C SER A 19 4.73 0.83 -16.41
N ILE A 20 5.05 -0.22 -17.17
CA ILE A 20 6.40 -0.47 -17.69
C ILE A 20 6.89 0.72 -18.52
N GLU A 21 6.08 1.23 -19.45
CA GLU A 21 6.42 2.38 -20.28
C GLU A 21 6.73 3.63 -19.44
N GLY A 22 5.94 3.87 -18.38
CA GLY A 22 6.18 4.96 -17.42
C GLY A 22 7.48 4.82 -16.64
N TYR A 23 7.91 3.61 -16.31
CA TYR A 23 9.20 3.34 -15.66
C TYR A 23 10.38 3.38 -16.63
N LEU A 24 10.20 2.95 -17.87
CA LEU A 24 11.21 3.08 -18.92
C LEU A 24 11.48 4.56 -19.26
N ALA A 25 10.47 5.41 -19.17
CA ALA A 25 10.56 6.85 -19.40
C ALA A 25 11.31 7.62 -18.25
N GLN A 26 11.61 6.99 -17.14
CA GLN A 26 12.42 7.63 -16.09
C GLN A 26 13.83 7.91 -16.59
N THR A 27 14.31 9.14 -16.39
CA THR A 27 15.62 9.61 -16.88
C THR A 27 16.81 8.99 -16.15
N TYR A 28 16.60 8.56 -14.90
CA TYR A 28 17.61 7.84 -14.11
C TYR A 28 18.03 6.54 -14.76
N GLN A 29 19.34 6.41 -15.08
CA GLN A 29 19.85 5.31 -15.91
C GLN A 29 20.06 4.00 -15.13
N ASP A 30 20.55 4.09 -13.88
CA ASP A 30 20.87 2.89 -13.08
C ASP A 30 19.61 2.28 -12.45
N LYS A 31 18.79 1.67 -13.31
CA LYS A 31 17.54 1.02 -12.92
C LYS A 31 17.34 -0.32 -13.61
N GLU A 32 16.59 -1.18 -12.99
CA GLU A 32 16.04 -2.41 -13.56
C GLU A 32 14.54 -2.52 -13.26
N ILE A 33 13.82 -3.24 -14.11
CA ILE A 33 12.40 -3.53 -13.90
C ILE A 33 12.22 -5.04 -13.75
N ILE A 34 11.47 -5.43 -12.73
CA ILE A 34 11.09 -6.81 -12.43
C ILE A 34 9.57 -6.90 -12.44
N VAL A 35 9.01 -7.80 -13.24
CA VAL A 35 7.57 -8.06 -13.26
C VAL A 35 7.31 -9.48 -12.78
N VAL A 36 6.53 -9.61 -11.72
CA VAL A 36 6.05 -10.90 -11.22
C VAL A 36 4.58 -11.04 -11.58
N ASP A 37 4.30 -11.99 -12.46
CA ASP A 37 2.96 -12.27 -12.97
C ASP A 37 2.31 -13.40 -12.16
N ASN A 38 1.28 -13.03 -11.44
CA ASN A 38 0.57 -13.88 -10.49
C ASN A 38 -0.54 -14.69 -11.18
N ALA A 39 -0.14 -15.57 -12.13
CA ALA A 39 -1.01 -16.45 -12.91
C ALA A 39 -1.97 -15.73 -13.86
N SER A 40 -1.51 -14.77 -14.66
CA SER A 40 -2.32 -14.12 -15.69
C SER A 40 -2.68 -15.09 -16.84
N THR A 41 -3.88 -14.90 -17.38
CA THR A 41 -4.45 -15.67 -18.51
C THR A 41 -4.97 -14.77 -19.63
N ASP A 42 -4.67 -13.46 -19.58
CA ASP A 42 -5.21 -12.42 -20.48
C ASP A 42 -4.24 -12.04 -21.61
N GLY A 43 -3.17 -12.85 -21.84
CA GLY A 43 -2.12 -12.56 -22.81
C GLY A 43 -0.98 -11.68 -22.26
N THR A 44 -0.93 -11.44 -20.94
CA THR A 44 0.18 -10.72 -20.29
C THR A 44 1.51 -11.42 -20.57
N ARG A 45 1.57 -12.76 -20.44
CA ARG A 45 2.80 -13.55 -20.64
C ARG A 45 3.35 -13.40 -22.05
N GLU A 46 2.49 -13.50 -23.05
CA GLU A 46 2.84 -13.35 -24.46
C GLU A 46 3.36 -11.95 -24.76
N MET A 47 2.70 -10.94 -24.21
CA MET A 47 3.12 -9.54 -24.32
C MET A 47 4.51 -9.33 -23.69
N MET A 48 4.75 -9.81 -22.49
CA MET A 48 6.05 -9.67 -21.81
C MET A 48 7.18 -10.29 -22.62
N ASN A 49 7.01 -11.53 -23.08
CA ASN A 49 8.03 -12.23 -23.85
C ASN A 49 8.31 -11.58 -25.20
N LYS A 50 7.29 -11.00 -25.85
CA LYS A 50 7.42 -10.41 -27.18
C LYS A 50 7.91 -8.97 -27.16
N ASP A 51 7.30 -8.14 -26.30
CA ASP A 51 7.46 -6.68 -26.35
C ASP A 51 8.53 -6.17 -25.35
N TYR A 52 8.87 -6.97 -24.31
CA TYR A 52 9.80 -6.59 -23.25
C TYR A 52 10.78 -7.71 -22.86
N PRO A 53 11.49 -8.33 -23.82
CA PRO A 53 12.37 -9.49 -23.55
C PRO A 53 13.55 -9.19 -22.63
N GLU A 54 13.93 -7.91 -22.48
CA GLU A 54 15.02 -7.45 -21.59
C GLU A 54 14.59 -7.25 -20.14
N ILE A 55 13.26 -7.20 -19.88
CA ILE A 55 12.73 -7.06 -18.51
C ILE A 55 12.75 -8.40 -17.78
N LYS A 56 13.20 -8.40 -16.54
CA LYS A 56 13.12 -9.59 -15.69
C LYS A 56 11.66 -9.96 -15.45
N TYR A 57 11.22 -11.07 -16.00
CA TYR A 57 9.84 -11.53 -15.92
C TYR A 57 9.73 -12.91 -15.30
N LEU A 58 8.88 -13.04 -14.28
CA LEU A 58 8.54 -14.31 -13.65
C LEU A 58 7.03 -14.54 -13.73
N TRP A 59 6.62 -15.56 -14.49
CA TRP A 59 5.24 -16.03 -14.49
C TRP A 59 5.06 -17.16 -13.47
N LEU A 60 4.02 -17.07 -12.63
CA LEU A 60 3.68 -18.07 -11.63
C LEU A 60 2.44 -18.87 -12.09
N PRO A 61 2.40 -20.20 -11.86
CA PRO A 61 1.28 -21.04 -12.28
C PRO A 61 0.01 -20.81 -11.45
N ASP A 62 0.16 -20.33 -10.21
CA ASP A 62 -0.91 -20.07 -9.27
C ASP A 62 -0.86 -18.67 -8.69
N ASN A 63 -1.98 -18.21 -8.12
CA ASN A 63 -2.04 -16.92 -7.44
C ASN A 63 -1.53 -17.04 -6.00
N PHE A 64 -0.34 -16.51 -5.74
CA PHE A 64 0.30 -16.47 -4.40
C PHE A 64 0.08 -15.16 -3.65
N ASP A 65 -0.88 -14.35 -4.14
CA ASP A 65 -1.25 -13.11 -3.47
C ASP A 65 -0.12 -12.04 -3.44
N ILE A 66 -0.16 -11.10 -2.50
CA ILE A 66 0.80 -10.00 -2.37
C ILE A 66 2.23 -10.48 -2.05
N ARG A 67 2.36 -11.67 -1.50
CA ARG A 67 3.66 -12.28 -1.21
C ARG A 67 4.55 -12.44 -2.45
N THR A 68 3.98 -12.39 -3.64
CA THR A 68 4.72 -12.37 -4.90
C THR A 68 5.65 -11.16 -5.05
N ILE A 69 5.38 -10.05 -4.34
CA ILE A 69 6.32 -8.92 -4.27
C ILE A 69 7.68 -9.38 -3.73
N ASN A 70 7.70 -10.27 -2.74
CA ASN A 70 8.94 -10.77 -2.14
C ASN A 70 9.80 -11.50 -3.16
N LEU A 71 9.20 -12.28 -4.06
CA LEU A 71 9.92 -12.92 -5.16
C LEU A 71 10.57 -11.89 -6.10
N GLY A 72 9.85 -10.80 -6.39
CA GLY A 72 10.41 -9.68 -7.16
C GLY A 72 11.59 -9.00 -6.45
N VAL A 73 11.51 -8.84 -5.12
CA VAL A 73 12.62 -8.32 -4.31
C VAL A 73 13.81 -9.27 -4.31
N GLU A 74 13.59 -10.58 -4.19
CA GLU A 74 14.63 -11.60 -4.26
C GLU A 74 15.34 -11.62 -5.62
N MET A 75 14.61 -11.41 -6.72
CA MET A 75 15.18 -11.35 -8.08
C MET A 75 15.91 -10.04 -8.36
N SER A 76 15.76 -9.04 -7.53
CA SER A 76 16.28 -7.69 -7.73
C SER A 76 17.70 -7.53 -7.17
N SER A 77 18.46 -6.58 -7.73
CA SER A 77 19.86 -6.31 -7.32
C SER A 77 20.11 -4.85 -6.93
N GLY A 78 19.09 -4.00 -6.96
CA GLY A 78 19.23 -2.56 -6.65
C GLY A 78 19.33 -2.28 -5.15
N ASP A 79 19.95 -1.16 -4.83
CA ASP A 79 20.05 -0.64 -3.45
C ASP A 79 18.71 -0.14 -2.93
N ILE A 80 17.87 0.31 -3.86
CA ILE A 80 16.53 0.85 -3.60
C ILE A 80 15.50 -0.02 -4.31
N ILE A 81 14.55 -0.54 -3.56
CA ILE A 81 13.38 -1.21 -4.09
C ILE A 81 12.28 -0.16 -4.29
N TRP A 82 11.86 0.04 -5.54
CA TRP A 82 10.66 0.79 -5.83
C TRP A 82 9.48 -0.19 -5.92
N ARG A 83 8.68 -0.26 -4.84
CA ARG A 83 7.47 -1.09 -4.78
C ARG A 83 6.34 -0.35 -5.48
N THR A 84 5.65 -1.02 -6.39
CA THR A 84 4.53 -0.44 -7.13
C THR A 84 3.49 -1.47 -7.55
N ASP A 85 2.24 -1.01 -7.72
CA ASP A 85 1.17 -1.79 -8.34
C ASP A 85 1.29 -1.75 -9.88
N SER A 86 0.67 -2.72 -10.57
CA SER A 86 0.73 -2.82 -12.03
C SER A 86 -0.03 -1.73 -12.79
N ASP A 87 -0.73 -0.85 -12.10
CA ASP A 87 -1.54 0.23 -12.69
C ASP A 87 -1.07 1.63 -12.23
N SER A 88 0.22 1.75 -11.88
CA SER A 88 0.80 3.01 -11.43
C SER A 88 2.25 3.22 -11.88
N TYR A 89 2.66 4.48 -12.02
CA TYR A 89 4.03 4.89 -12.32
C TYR A 89 4.27 6.34 -11.89
N PRO A 90 5.54 6.80 -11.73
CA PRO A 90 5.85 8.19 -11.34
C PRO A 90 5.31 9.22 -12.33
N GLU A 91 4.77 10.33 -11.80
CA GLU A 91 4.24 11.43 -12.62
C GLU A 91 5.36 12.17 -13.39
N SER A 92 6.50 12.38 -12.75
CA SER A 92 7.64 13.09 -13.37
C SER A 92 8.71 12.10 -13.83
N PRO A 93 9.34 12.33 -15.00
CA PRO A 93 10.42 11.49 -15.48
C PRO A 93 11.70 11.59 -14.64
N ASP A 94 11.88 12.62 -13.83
CA ASP A 94 13.01 12.82 -12.92
C ASP A 94 12.78 12.31 -11.49
N THR A 95 11.72 11.53 -11.28
CA THR A 95 11.35 11.10 -9.92
C THR A 95 12.46 10.30 -9.25
N PHE A 96 13.14 9.42 -9.97
CA PHE A 96 14.20 8.60 -9.39
C PHE A 96 15.45 9.40 -9.04
N GLU A 97 15.81 10.43 -9.82
CA GLU A 97 16.86 11.39 -9.47
C GLU A 97 16.54 12.10 -8.15
N ARG A 98 15.32 12.62 -8.03
CA ARG A 98 14.87 13.32 -6.82
C ARG A 98 14.88 12.42 -5.60
N VAL A 99 14.44 11.18 -5.74
CA VAL A 99 14.48 10.18 -4.67
C VAL A 99 15.92 9.82 -4.29
N ALA A 100 16.80 9.63 -5.27
CA ALA A 100 18.22 9.38 -5.04
C ALA A 100 18.90 10.54 -4.31
N GLU A 101 18.56 11.77 -4.68
CA GLU A 101 19.04 12.99 -4.01
C GLU A 101 18.59 13.05 -2.55
N ILE A 102 17.30 12.76 -2.28
CA ILE A 102 16.77 12.73 -0.91
C ILE A 102 17.53 11.71 -0.06
N PHE A 103 17.70 10.47 -0.55
CA PHE A 103 18.44 9.44 0.19
C PHE A 103 19.93 9.78 0.39
N SER A 104 20.53 10.51 -0.54
CA SER A 104 21.93 10.95 -0.44
C SER A 104 22.10 12.05 0.59
N LYS A 105 21.19 13.05 0.60
CA LYS A 105 21.21 14.15 1.55
C LYS A 105 20.79 13.75 2.96
N HIS A 106 19.88 12.76 3.04
CA HIS A 106 19.30 12.30 4.30
C HIS A 106 19.46 10.77 4.45
N PRO A 107 20.67 10.30 4.77
CA PRO A 107 20.96 8.87 4.90
C PRO A 107 20.19 8.17 6.03
N ASP A 108 19.62 8.95 6.94
CA ASP A 108 18.74 8.51 8.03
C ASP A 108 17.31 8.17 7.55
N ILE A 109 16.89 8.55 6.35
CA ILE A 109 15.62 8.13 5.75
C ILE A 109 15.80 6.75 5.12
N ASP A 110 14.87 5.83 5.37
CA ASP A 110 14.95 4.45 4.89
C ASP A 110 13.81 4.08 3.95
N ILE A 111 12.63 4.69 4.12
CA ILE A 111 11.46 4.50 3.28
C ILE A 111 10.88 5.86 2.91
N ILE A 112 10.64 6.05 1.61
CA ILE A 112 9.94 7.22 1.06
C ILE A 112 8.57 6.78 0.56
N ALA A 113 7.52 7.32 1.19
CA ALA A 113 6.14 7.21 0.73
C ALA A 113 5.82 8.38 -0.22
N THR A 114 5.08 8.09 -1.29
CA THR A 114 4.73 9.05 -2.33
C THR A 114 3.27 9.50 -2.24
N GLU A 115 2.91 10.56 -2.96
CA GLU A 115 1.52 10.98 -3.17
C GLU A 115 0.89 10.13 -4.27
N ASP A 116 -0.20 9.44 -3.98
CA ASP A 116 -1.02 8.71 -4.97
C ASP A 116 -2.01 9.65 -5.64
N ILE A 117 -1.96 9.74 -6.97
CA ILE A 117 -2.84 10.55 -7.80
C ILE A 117 -3.76 9.65 -8.62
N GLU A 118 -5.02 9.53 -8.24
CA GLU A 118 -6.00 8.72 -8.96
C GLU A 118 -6.45 9.43 -10.25
N VAL A 119 -5.91 8.98 -11.37
CA VAL A 119 -6.09 9.61 -12.69
C VAL A 119 -7.52 9.46 -13.19
N ARG A 120 -8.12 8.29 -13.05
CA ARG A 120 -9.50 8.02 -13.53
C ARG A 120 -10.57 8.80 -12.77
N LYS A 121 -10.22 9.41 -11.64
CA LYS A 121 -11.09 10.33 -10.87
C LYS A 121 -10.76 11.80 -11.12
N GLY A 122 -10.05 12.13 -12.20
CA GLY A 122 -9.68 13.50 -12.56
C GLY A 122 -8.47 14.02 -11.80
N ASN A 123 -7.42 13.19 -11.70
CA ASN A 123 -6.16 13.53 -11.05
C ASN A 123 -6.34 13.96 -9.58
N GLN A 124 -7.15 13.20 -8.85
CA GLN A 124 -7.40 13.49 -7.44
C GLN A 124 -6.37 12.77 -6.57
N PRO A 125 -5.67 13.50 -5.65
CA PRO A 125 -4.82 12.86 -4.66
C PRO A 125 -5.65 11.96 -3.75
N TRP A 126 -5.09 10.76 -3.45
CA TRP A 126 -5.66 9.93 -2.43
C TRP A 126 -5.31 10.49 -1.06
N ASP A 127 -6.34 10.91 -0.30
CA ASP A 127 -6.18 11.46 1.04
C ASP A 127 -5.90 10.35 2.07
N TRP A 128 -4.73 9.74 2.01
CA TRP A 128 -4.31 8.66 2.91
C TRP A 128 -3.57 9.16 4.16
N TYR A 129 -2.82 10.26 4.03
CA TYR A 129 -2.02 10.78 5.13
C TYR A 129 -2.92 11.41 6.22
N PRO A 130 -2.79 11.00 7.52
CA PRO A 130 -3.81 11.29 8.52
C PRO A 130 -3.72 12.67 9.16
N LEU A 131 -2.58 13.35 9.01
CA LEU A 131 -2.36 14.65 9.65
C LEU A 131 -2.49 15.80 8.63
N PRO A 132 -2.88 17.01 9.09
CA PRO A 132 -2.81 18.19 8.25
C PRO A 132 -1.36 18.53 7.93
N ILE A 133 -1.06 18.76 6.65
CA ILE A 133 0.28 19.11 6.15
C ILE A 133 0.20 20.20 5.10
N ASP A 134 1.28 20.95 4.95
CA ASP A 134 1.47 21.86 3.81
C ASP A 134 2.14 21.13 2.65
N LYS A 135 1.37 20.80 1.61
CA LYS A 135 1.88 20.11 0.42
C LYS A 135 2.64 21.05 -0.53
N THR A 136 2.58 22.37 -0.31
CA THR A 136 3.26 23.38 -1.15
C THR A 136 4.66 23.70 -0.63
N ASN A 137 4.86 23.60 0.69
CA ASN A 137 6.14 23.81 1.34
C ASN A 137 6.54 22.55 2.13
N VAL A 138 7.01 21.55 1.40
CA VAL A 138 7.38 20.25 1.97
C VAL A 138 8.71 20.38 2.71
N PRO A 139 8.79 19.96 3.99
CA PRO A 139 10.06 19.93 4.71
C PRO A 139 11.13 19.14 3.97
N GLU A 140 12.39 19.51 4.09
CA GLU A 140 13.52 18.85 3.41
C GLU A 140 13.59 17.33 3.70
N LYS A 141 13.24 16.91 4.92
CA LYS A 141 13.13 15.50 5.33
C LYS A 141 11.73 14.91 5.16
N GLY A 142 10.81 15.59 4.46
CA GLY A 142 9.42 15.17 4.35
C GLY A 142 8.70 15.11 5.70
N TYR A 143 7.51 14.52 5.70
CA TYR A 143 6.68 14.31 6.89
C TYR A 143 6.90 12.91 7.46
N GLN A 144 6.86 12.75 8.78
CA GLN A 144 6.91 11.43 9.40
C GLN A 144 5.70 10.60 8.92
N ALA A 145 5.94 9.35 8.55
CA ALA A 145 4.89 8.45 8.07
C ALA A 145 4.96 7.09 8.76
N ASN A 146 3.84 6.38 8.76
CA ASN A 146 3.70 5.01 9.27
C ASN A 146 3.04 4.08 8.24
N PHE A 147 2.92 4.55 7.01
CA PHE A 147 2.28 3.87 5.90
C PHE A 147 2.80 4.46 4.58
N PHE A 148 2.70 3.72 3.50
CA PHE A 148 2.86 4.19 2.13
C PHE A 148 1.81 3.55 1.23
N PRO A 149 1.34 4.25 0.16
CA PRO A 149 0.47 3.66 -0.84
C PRO A 149 1.19 2.57 -1.64
N GLY A 150 0.50 1.49 -1.97
CA GLY A 150 1.03 0.44 -2.85
C GLY A 150 1.34 0.89 -4.28
N THR A 151 0.96 2.10 -4.64
CA THR A 151 1.16 2.69 -5.97
C THR A 151 2.56 3.26 -6.20
N GLY A 152 3.36 3.43 -5.13
CA GLY A 152 4.74 3.88 -5.24
C GLY A 152 5.38 4.15 -3.89
N ALA A 153 6.45 3.41 -3.59
CA ALA A 153 7.30 3.67 -2.44
C ALA A 153 8.75 3.28 -2.76
N ALA A 154 9.70 4.11 -2.30
CA ALA A 154 11.12 3.79 -2.39
C ALA A 154 11.61 3.26 -1.03
N ILE A 155 12.15 2.07 -1.03
CA ILE A 155 12.54 1.34 0.18
C ILE A 155 14.01 0.92 0.04
N LYS A 156 14.88 1.31 0.97
CA LYS A 156 16.26 0.81 0.99
C LYS A 156 16.27 -0.71 1.20
N ARG A 157 17.07 -1.44 0.43
CA ARG A 157 17.18 -2.90 0.49
C ARG A 157 17.44 -3.42 1.90
N LYS A 158 18.30 -2.74 2.66
CA LYS A 158 18.61 -3.11 4.06
C LYS A 158 17.37 -3.25 4.95
N VAL A 159 16.23 -2.59 4.61
CA VAL A 159 14.98 -2.74 5.35
C VAL A 159 14.46 -4.16 5.16
N PHE A 160 14.38 -4.65 3.91
CA PHE A 160 13.98 -6.04 3.63
C PHE A 160 14.92 -7.05 4.27
N ASP A 161 16.23 -6.79 4.25
CA ASP A 161 17.24 -7.69 4.82
C ASP A 161 17.04 -7.89 6.34
N ILE A 162 16.53 -6.87 7.04
CA ILE A 162 16.37 -6.89 8.50
C ILE A 162 14.98 -7.36 8.92
N ILE A 163 13.91 -6.82 8.30
CA ILE A 163 12.54 -7.10 8.75
C ILE A 163 11.84 -8.19 7.92
N GLY A 164 12.46 -8.65 6.85
CA GLY A 164 11.84 -9.54 5.86
C GLY A 164 10.87 -8.82 4.94
N GLY A 165 10.18 -9.59 4.09
CA GLY A 165 9.26 -9.08 3.10
C GLY A 165 7.86 -8.75 3.63
N PHE A 166 6.94 -8.57 2.68
CA PHE A 166 5.51 -8.41 2.96
C PHE A 166 4.88 -9.75 3.36
N TRP A 167 3.92 -9.73 4.28
CA TRP A 167 3.35 -10.97 4.81
C TRP A 167 2.04 -11.35 4.11
N GLU A 168 0.96 -10.60 4.33
CA GLU A 168 -0.36 -10.94 3.80
C GLU A 168 -1.07 -9.72 3.24
N PHE A 169 -1.96 -9.96 2.28
CA PHE A 169 -2.78 -8.92 1.65
C PHE A 169 -3.77 -8.28 2.63
N GLY A 170 -3.90 -6.95 2.53
CA GLY A 170 -4.97 -6.18 3.17
C GLY A 170 -4.52 -5.16 4.21
N PHE A 171 -3.26 -5.19 4.64
CA PHE A 171 -2.55 -4.21 5.46
C PHE A 171 -1.04 -4.37 5.34
N GLU A 172 -0.62 -4.95 4.25
CA GLU A 172 0.77 -5.26 3.98
C GLU A 172 1.70 -4.05 4.17
N GLU A 173 1.31 -2.88 3.68
CA GLU A 173 2.14 -1.68 3.80
C GLU A 173 2.18 -1.14 5.23
N LEU A 174 1.04 -1.19 5.94
CA LEU A 174 0.98 -0.74 7.33
C LEU A 174 1.76 -1.69 8.25
N ASP A 175 1.62 -3.01 8.06
CA ASP A 175 2.39 -4.01 8.80
C ASP A 175 3.89 -3.88 8.53
N PHE A 176 4.28 -3.72 7.26
CA PHE A 176 5.66 -3.54 6.85
C PHE A 176 6.27 -2.29 7.48
N CYS A 177 5.58 -1.12 7.40
CA CYS A 177 6.03 0.11 8.05
C CYS A 177 6.12 -0.04 9.57
N THR A 178 5.17 -0.72 10.20
CA THR A 178 5.21 -0.96 11.65
C THR A 178 6.46 -1.77 12.04
N ARG A 179 6.76 -2.85 11.34
CA ARG A 179 7.99 -3.64 11.58
C ARG A 179 9.26 -2.82 11.31
N ALA A 180 9.26 -2.01 10.25
CA ALA A 180 10.37 -1.11 9.94
C ALA A 180 10.60 -0.08 11.06
N ILE A 181 9.56 0.60 11.52
CA ILE A 181 9.65 1.59 12.61
C ILE A 181 10.13 0.94 13.92
N LEU A 182 9.64 -0.25 14.24
CA LEU A 182 10.08 -0.99 15.42
C LEU A 182 11.54 -1.42 15.34
N ALA A 183 12.04 -1.70 14.16
CA ALA A 183 13.45 -1.99 13.89
C ALA A 183 14.34 -0.72 13.83
N GLY A 184 13.76 0.47 14.03
CA GLY A 184 14.49 1.75 14.06
C GLY A 184 14.63 2.45 12.71
N PHE A 185 13.93 2.00 11.67
CA PHE A 185 13.93 2.63 10.35
C PHE A 185 12.98 3.83 10.28
N ASN A 186 13.38 4.84 9.50
CA ASN A 186 12.60 6.06 9.31
C ASN A 186 11.76 6.01 8.03
N VAL A 187 10.45 6.15 8.18
CA VAL A 187 9.48 6.27 7.10
C VAL A 187 9.11 7.74 6.93
N ARG A 188 9.24 8.27 5.71
CA ARG A 188 8.94 9.67 5.39
C ARG A 188 8.01 9.80 4.21
N TYR A 189 7.04 10.69 4.30
CA TYR A 189 6.12 11.03 3.23
C TYR A 189 6.54 12.32 2.53
N PHE A 190 6.62 12.25 1.20
CA PHE A 190 6.94 13.38 0.33
C PHE A 190 5.78 13.62 -0.65
N PRO A 191 4.83 14.52 -0.33
CA PRO A 191 3.68 14.80 -1.20
C PRO A 191 4.04 15.45 -2.54
N ASN A 192 5.27 15.93 -2.70
CA ASN A 192 5.83 16.44 -3.95
C ASN A 192 6.50 15.36 -4.82
N ILE A 193 6.60 14.12 -4.35
CA ILE A 193 6.93 12.93 -5.13
C ILE A 193 5.61 12.21 -5.44
N ARG A 194 5.17 12.26 -6.71
CA ARG A 194 3.82 11.85 -7.08
C ARG A 194 3.83 10.62 -7.99
N THR A 195 2.91 9.71 -7.77
CA THR A 195 2.65 8.55 -8.62
C THR A 195 1.25 8.65 -9.23
N LEU A 196 1.15 8.44 -10.54
CA LEU A 196 -0.12 8.36 -11.25
C LEU A 196 -0.68 6.95 -11.08
N HIS A 197 -1.91 6.87 -10.60
CA HIS A 197 -2.63 5.63 -10.35
C HIS A 197 -3.84 5.53 -11.27
N PHE A 198 -3.87 4.50 -12.11
CA PHE A 198 -4.97 4.23 -13.03
C PHE A 198 -5.89 3.13 -12.49
N ALA A 199 -6.33 3.28 -11.24
CA ALA A 199 -7.05 2.26 -10.48
C ALA A 199 -7.94 1.36 -11.35
N SER A 200 -7.49 0.13 -11.61
CA SER A 200 -8.19 -0.81 -12.48
C SER A 200 -9.56 -1.17 -11.90
N PRO A 201 -10.64 -1.16 -12.68
CA PRO A 201 -11.95 -1.63 -12.24
C PRO A 201 -12.05 -3.15 -12.21
N LEU A 202 -11.09 -3.88 -12.81
CA LEU A 202 -11.10 -5.33 -12.93
C LEU A 202 -10.91 -6.01 -11.57
N ASP A 203 -11.62 -7.11 -11.38
CA ASP A 203 -11.55 -7.99 -10.20
C ASP A 203 -11.79 -7.31 -8.83
N ARG A 204 -12.57 -6.21 -8.80
CA ARG A 204 -12.93 -5.51 -7.56
C ARG A 204 -14.26 -6.00 -6.99
N ASN A 205 -14.26 -7.12 -6.28
CA ASN A 205 -15.41 -7.52 -5.46
C ASN A 205 -15.40 -6.73 -4.14
N ASN A 206 -16.31 -5.75 -4.03
CA ASN A 206 -16.39 -4.87 -2.85
C ASN A 206 -16.72 -5.63 -1.56
N ALA A 207 -17.54 -6.69 -1.63
CA ALA A 207 -17.90 -7.49 -0.46
C ALA A 207 -16.68 -8.25 0.08
N ASN A 208 -15.95 -8.97 -0.78
CA ASN A 208 -14.74 -9.68 -0.39
C ASN A 208 -13.67 -8.76 0.17
N ARG A 209 -13.48 -7.58 -0.46
CA ARG A 209 -12.53 -6.58 0.03
C ARG A 209 -12.93 -6.03 1.39
N TRP A 210 -14.21 -5.81 1.63
CA TRP A 210 -14.72 -5.37 2.92
C TRP A 210 -14.48 -6.43 4.01
N VAL A 211 -14.82 -7.70 3.74
CA VAL A 211 -14.57 -8.83 4.65
C VAL A 211 -13.09 -8.90 5.01
N MET A 212 -12.22 -8.89 4.00
CA MET A 212 -10.77 -8.97 4.17
C MET A 212 -10.22 -7.79 4.98
N ALA A 213 -10.53 -6.56 4.58
CA ALA A 213 -10.09 -5.36 5.29
C ALA A 213 -10.53 -5.36 6.76
N SER A 214 -11.78 -5.76 7.02
CA SER A 214 -12.31 -5.83 8.39
C SER A 214 -11.51 -6.79 9.26
N LYS A 215 -11.17 -7.98 8.74
CA LYS A 215 -10.34 -8.97 9.44
C LYS A 215 -8.93 -8.44 9.71
N GLN A 216 -8.29 -7.82 8.72
CA GLN A 216 -6.92 -7.34 8.85
C GLN A 216 -6.81 -6.15 9.82
N TYR A 217 -7.81 -5.25 9.90
CA TYR A 217 -7.87 -4.20 10.93
C TYR A 217 -7.84 -4.77 12.36
N ILE A 218 -8.63 -5.82 12.59
CA ILE A 218 -8.65 -6.52 13.89
C ILE A 218 -7.30 -7.20 14.14
N ARG A 219 -6.78 -7.95 13.15
CA ARG A 219 -5.50 -8.66 13.25
C ARG A 219 -4.37 -7.70 13.62
N TYR A 220 -4.24 -6.57 12.93
CA TYR A 220 -3.25 -5.54 13.22
C TYR A 220 -3.36 -5.03 14.66
N SER A 221 -4.59 -4.73 15.12
CA SER A 221 -4.82 -4.26 16.48
C SER A 221 -4.41 -5.29 17.54
N TRP A 222 -4.74 -6.55 17.32
CA TRP A 222 -4.40 -7.62 18.27
C TRP A 222 -2.93 -8.06 18.21
N ARG A 223 -2.28 -7.88 17.08
CA ARG A 223 -0.84 -8.17 16.92
C ARG A 223 0.00 -7.18 17.71
N TYR A 224 -0.27 -5.90 17.56
CA TYR A 224 0.66 -4.83 17.97
C TYR A 224 0.27 -4.08 19.25
N PHE A 225 -0.98 -4.06 19.66
CA PHE A 225 -1.41 -3.22 20.77
C PHE A 225 -1.63 -4.00 22.08
N PRO A 226 -1.41 -3.37 23.26
CA PRO A 226 -1.78 -3.92 24.56
C PRO A 226 -3.25 -4.37 24.59
N PHE A 227 -3.58 -5.38 25.42
CA PHE A 227 -4.90 -6.01 25.44
C PHE A 227 -6.07 -5.01 25.50
N GLY A 228 -6.03 -4.08 26.46
CA GLY A 228 -7.10 -3.08 26.63
C GLY A 228 -7.25 -2.15 25.40
N GLN A 229 -6.12 -1.73 24.81
CA GLN A 229 -6.12 -0.93 23.59
C GLN A 229 -6.60 -1.74 22.38
N ALA A 230 -6.19 -3.00 22.24
CA ALA A 230 -6.64 -3.88 21.17
C ALA A 230 -8.16 -4.09 21.24
N LEU A 231 -8.71 -4.31 22.42
CA LEU A 231 -10.14 -4.45 22.63
C LEU A 231 -10.91 -3.18 22.27
N TRP A 232 -10.45 -2.02 22.74
CA TRP A 232 -11.07 -0.72 22.42
C TRP A 232 -11.01 -0.40 20.92
N ARG A 233 -9.86 -0.64 20.27
CA ARG A 233 -9.70 -0.48 18.82
C ARG A 233 -10.65 -1.41 18.08
N SER A 234 -10.81 -2.66 18.53
CA SER A 234 -11.74 -3.62 17.90
C SER A 234 -13.19 -3.14 17.97
N ALA A 235 -13.64 -2.60 19.11
CA ALA A 235 -14.98 -2.04 19.22
C ALA A 235 -15.21 -0.89 18.23
N GLN A 236 -14.25 0.02 18.10
CA GLN A 236 -14.29 1.10 17.11
C GLN A 236 -14.32 0.58 15.67
N ILE A 237 -13.43 -0.38 15.34
CA ILE A 237 -13.36 -0.99 14.00
C ILE A 237 -14.70 -1.65 13.66
N ILE A 238 -15.23 -2.51 14.52
CA ILE A 238 -16.51 -3.19 14.28
C ILE A 238 -17.62 -2.17 14.03
N PHE A 239 -17.73 -1.15 14.88
CA PHE A 239 -18.73 -0.11 14.71
C PHE A 239 -18.64 0.58 13.34
N PHE A 240 -17.45 1.06 12.96
CA PHE A 240 -17.29 1.79 11.69
C PHE A 240 -17.40 0.87 10.47
N GLN A 241 -16.92 -0.38 10.55
CA GLN A 241 -17.02 -1.33 9.46
C GLN A 241 -18.48 -1.74 9.20
N VAL A 242 -19.28 -1.96 10.24
CA VAL A 242 -20.73 -2.23 10.08
C VAL A 242 -21.44 -1.00 9.50
N LEU A 243 -21.14 0.18 10.01
CA LEU A 243 -21.69 1.42 9.47
C LEU A 243 -21.34 1.58 7.98
N LEU A 244 -20.09 1.39 7.62
CA LEU A 244 -19.61 1.44 6.23
C LEU A 244 -20.32 0.42 5.34
N ALA A 245 -20.49 -0.83 5.82
CA ALA A 245 -21.17 -1.89 5.09
C ALA A 245 -22.62 -1.51 4.75
N ILE A 246 -23.36 -0.94 5.70
CA ILE A 246 -24.73 -0.44 5.49
C ILE A 246 -24.74 0.67 4.42
N PHE A 247 -23.83 1.65 4.55
CA PHE A 247 -23.74 2.75 3.62
C PHE A 247 -23.28 2.35 2.20
N THR A 248 -22.43 1.35 2.08
CA THR A 248 -21.94 0.87 0.78
C THR A 248 -22.74 -0.28 0.20
N LYS A 249 -23.86 -0.65 0.87
CA LYS A 249 -24.77 -1.73 0.46
C LYS A 249 -24.07 -3.09 0.33
N ILE A 250 -23.18 -3.40 1.27
CA ILE A 250 -22.58 -4.74 1.37
C ILE A 250 -23.69 -5.76 1.68
N PRO A 251 -23.71 -6.93 1.01
CA PRO A 251 -24.71 -7.94 1.28
C PRO A 251 -24.69 -8.43 2.74
N PRO A 252 -25.84 -8.69 3.37
CA PRO A 252 -25.90 -9.17 4.76
C PRO A 252 -25.05 -10.42 5.02
N SER A 253 -24.98 -11.35 4.06
CA SER A 253 -24.12 -12.55 4.14
C SER A 253 -22.65 -12.19 4.31
N ALA A 254 -22.15 -11.21 3.57
CA ALA A 254 -20.76 -10.74 3.70
C ALA A 254 -20.52 -9.99 5.01
N ILE A 255 -21.52 -9.27 5.53
CA ILE A 255 -21.42 -8.63 6.86
C ILE A 255 -21.30 -9.72 7.94
N PHE A 256 -22.08 -10.77 7.85
CA PHE A 256 -22.03 -11.91 8.77
C PHE A 256 -20.68 -12.63 8.71
N GLU A 257 -20.23 -12.95 7.49
CA GLU A 257 -18.90 -13.55 7.26
C GLU A 257 -17.77 -12.68 7.84
N GLY A 258 -17.81 -11.37 7.57
CA GLY A 258 -16.83 -10.41 8.08
C GLY A 258 -16.82 -10.36 9.60
N PHE A 259 -18.00 -10.34 10.24
CA PHE A 259 -18.10 -10.31 11.70
C PHE A 259 -17.49 -11.56 12.36
N PHE A 260 -17.86 -12.74 11.90
CA PHE A 260 -17.27 -13.99 12.42
C PHE A 260 -15.80 -14.12 12.07
N GLY A 261 -15.42 -13.64 10.87
CA GLY A 261 -14.02 -13.56 10.48
C GLY A 261 -13.20 -12.65 11.40
N MET A 262 -13.75 -11.50 11.81
CA MET A 262 -13.12 -10.61 12.79
C MET A 262 -12.93 -11.28 14.16
N LEU A 263 -13.93 -12.00 14.67
CA LEU A 263 -13.80 -12.74 15.94
C LEU A 263 -12.77 -13.86 15.83
N SER A 264 -12.83 -14.65 14.77
CA SER A 264 -11.88 -15.75 14.55
C SER A 264 -10.44 -15.26 14.48
N ILE A 265 -10.16 -14.23 13.68
CA ILE A 265 -8.80 -13.68 13.53
C ILE A 265 -8.31 -13.02 14.82
N MET A 266 -9.20 -12.42 15.62
CA MET A 266 -8.88 -11.85 16.93
C MET A 266 -8.29 -12.94 17.86
N PHE A 267 -8.99 -14.08 18.01
CA PHE A 267 -8.54 -15.17 18.87
C PHE A 267 -7.27 -15.84 18.32
N TYR A 268 -7.20 -16.04 17.01
CA TYR A 268 -6.01 -16.61 16.36
C TYR A 268 -4.78 -15.71 16.60
N THR A 269 -4.89 -14.41 16.33
CA THR A 269 -3.79 -13.46 16.48
C THR A 269 -3.36 -13.32 17.94
N TYR A 270 -4.32 -13.26 18.86
CA TYR A 270 -4.03 -13.21 20.28
C TYR A 270 -3.17 -14.40 20.76
N ARG A 271 -3.45 -15.60 20.25
CA ARG A 271 -2.73 -16.81 20.66
C ARG A 271 -1.41 -17.02 19.96
N ASN A 272 -1.31 -16.64 18.68
CA ASN A 272 -0.24 -17.10 17.79
C ASN A 272 0.66 -16.00 17.26
N GLU A 273 0.21 -14.73 17.25
CA GLU A 273 0.90 -13.67 16.51
C GLU A 273 1.19 -12.42 17.33
N ARG A 274 1.02 -12.47 18.64
CA ARG A 274 1.24 -11.31 19.51
C ARG A 274 2.69 -10.83 19.44
N ASN A 275 2.87 -9.57 19.06
CA ASN A 275 4.12 -8.84 19.09
C ASN A 275 3.84 -7.42 19.59
N VAL A 276 3.51 -7.31 20.88
CA VAL A 276 3.02 -6.08 21.50
C VAL A 276 4.11 -5.01 21.46
N VAL A 277 3.76 -3.88 20.88
CA VAL A 277 4.63 -2.73 20.75
C VAL A 277 4.82 -2.08 22.13
N PRO A 278 6.05 -1.69 22.51
CA PRO A 278 6.30 -0.87 23.69
C PRO A 278 5.48 0.42 23.66
N GLU A 279 4.99 0.86 24.81
CA GLU A 279 4.05 1.99 24.89
C GLU A 279 4.64 3.27 24.31
N GLU A 280 5.93 3.51 24.51
CA GLU A 280 6.68 4.64 23.96
C GLU A 280 6.75 4.65 22.43
N LYS A 281 6.56 3.48 21.76
CA LYS A 281 6.56 3.33 20.30
C LYS A 281 5.18 3.43 19.66
N ILE A 282 4.12 3.44 20.46
CA ILE A 282 2.73 3.51 19.93
C ILE A 282 2.52 4.80 19.14
N MET A 283 3.07 5.93 19.59
CA MET A 283 3.01 7.20 18.86
C MET A 283 3.66 7.08 17.48
N ASP A 284 4.81 6.43 17.36
CA ASP A 284 5.55 6.29 16.12
C ASP A 284 4.76 5.50 15.07
N ILE A 285 4.13 4.38 15.48
CA ILE A 285 3.35 3.51 14.57
C ILE A 285 1.93 4.02 14.30
N THR A 286 1.43 5.01 15.05
CA THR A 286 0.09 5.57 14.87
C THR A 286 0.09 7.02 14.41
N LEU A 287 1.23 7.72 14.46
CA LEU A 287 1.37 9.17 14.33
C LEU A 287 0.47 9.94 15.32
N GLY A 288 0.18 9.34 16.49
CA GLY A 288 -0.74 9.91 17.47
C GLY A 288 -2.22 9.91 17.06
N VAL A 289 -2.56 9.27 15.94
CA VAL A 289 -3.93 9.28 15.39
C VAL A 289 -4.72 8.05 15.84
N SER A 290 -5.92 8.28 16.34
CA SER A 290 -6.82 7.20 16.78
C SER A 290 -7.44 6.44 15.59
N VAL A 291 -7.84 5.18 15.84
CA VAL A 291 -8.63 4.39 14.86
C VAL A 291 -9.91 5.13 14.48
N ALA A 292 -10.61 5.70 15.46
CA ALA A 292 -11.85 6.43 15.22
C ALA A 292 -11.64 7.62 14.27
N HIS A 293 -10.54 8.37 14.41
CA HIS A 293 -10.20 9.48 13.52
C HIS A 293 -10.00 8.99 12.07
N ASN A 294 -9.19 7.96 11.86
CA ASN A 294 -8.92 7.41 10.53
C ASN A 294 -10.20 6.84 9.88
N GLN A 295 -11.00 6.10 10.64
CA GLN A 295 -12.25 5.53 10.15
C GLN A 295 -13.27 6.63 9.83
N MET A 296 -13.38 7.68 10.65
CA MET A 296 -14.24 8.83 10.41
C MET A 296 -13.84 9.60 9.14
N ARG A 297 -12.53 9.80 8.91
CA ARG A 297 -12.01 10.40 7.68
C ARG A 297 -12.45 9.61 6.46
N PHE A 298 -12.20 8.29 6.47
CA PHE A 298 -12.61 7.41 5.38
C PHE A 298 -14.12 7.43 5.15
N PHE A 299 -14.91 7.37 6.22
CA PHE A 299 -16.37 7.46 6.13
C PHE A 299 -16.85 8.78 5.52
N LYS A 300 -16.25 9.92 5.93
CA LYS A 300 -16.55 11.24 5.33
C LYS A 300 -16.24 11.25 3.82
N GLN A 301 -15.12 10.67 3.37
CA GLN A 301 -14.80 10.57 1.95
C GLN A 301 -15.86 9.77 1.17
N VAL A 302 -16.27 8.61 1.70
CA VAL A 302 -17.32 7.78 1.08
C VAL A 302 -18.62 8.54 0.96
N LEU A 303 -19.01 9.26 2.00
CA LEU A 303 -20.23 10.09 2.04
C LEU A 303 -20.16 11.23 1.01
N LEU A 304 -19.06 11.98 0.99
CA LEU A 304 -18.86 13.10 0.03
C LEU A 304 -18.89 12.60 -1.41
N ASN A 305 -18.28 11.44 -1.70
CA ASN A 305 -18.29 10.85 -3.03
C ASN A 305 -19.72 10.43 -3.46
N LYS A 306 -20.55 9.95 -2.54
CA LYS A 306 -21.97 9.67 -2.82
C LYS A 306 -22.75 10.95 -3.11
N ILE A 307 -22.57 11.99 -2.30
CA ILE A 307 -23.24 13.29 -2.50
C ILE A 307 -22.85 13.87 -3.87
N LYS A 308 -21.55 13.87 -4.23
CA LYS A 308 -21.07 14.33 -5.55
C LYS A 308 -21.71 13.54 -6.71
N LYS A 309 -21.91 12.21 -6.54
CA LYS A 309 -22.59 11.38 -7.57
C LYS A 309 -24.07 11.71 -7.72
N ILE A 310 -24.74 12.06 -6.64
CA ILE A 310 -26.16 12.47 -6.68
C ILE A 310 -26.28 13.83 -7.37
N LEU A 311 -25.46 14.80 -6.97
CA LEU A 311 -25.46 16.15 -7.56
C LEU A 311 -25.09 16.20 -9.05
N LYS A 312 -24.33 15.22 -9.56
CA LYS A 312 -24.01 15.09 -11.00
C LYS A 312 -25.16 14.49 -11.83
N LYS A 313 -26.19 13.95 -11.17
CA LYS A 313 -27.36 13.36 -11.84
C LYS A 313 -28.59 14.31 -11.86
N ILE A 314 -28.51 15.41 -11.15
CA ILE A 314 -29.44 16.54 -11.16
C ILE A 314 -28.89 17.60 -12.11
#